data_43a6b74b3f986adb06e5e41eac505428
#
_entry.id   43a6b74b3f986adb06e5e41eac505428
#
_cell.length_a   1.000
_cell.length_b   1.000
_cell.length_c   1.000
_cell.angle_alpha   90.00
_cell.angle_beta   90.00
_cell.angle_gamma   90.00
#
_symmetry.space_group_name_H-M   'P 1'
#
loop_
_entity.id
_entity.type
_entity.pdbx_description
1 polymer ?
#
loop_
_entity_poly.entity_id
_entity_poly.type
_entity_poly.pdbx_seq_one_letter_code
_entity_poly.pdbx_strand_id
1 'polypeptide(L)'
;VFFGGTNGISILFPTQMQNTGFMPTLLLNGIRMDNQPVTMQKEVSFPNGTKNIEFSFSILDYIDNSRCELAYKLEHSRWNGSDNNDIYTNVGSSKSILLNELLPGHYQLYVKQSNSAHQWSSKPLVISFYVEYPLWGRWWAITIYLLVIAFFIRSVYRVKKRRLQRHHRHEMERQSQRNREDIH
;
A
#
# COMPACT_ATOMS: atom_id res chain seq x y z
N VAL A 1 -46.91 -7.64 -21.32
CA VAL A 1 -47.58 -7.98 -20.07
C VAL A 1 -48.80 -7.08 -19.91
N PHE A 2 -49.91 -7.67 -19.51
CA PHE A 2 -51.20 -6.97 -19.34
C PHE A 2 -51.51 -6.89 -17.83
N PHE A 3 -51.83 -5.71 -17.38
CA PHE A 3 -52.30 -5.48 -16.00
C PHE A 3 -53.78 -4.97 -16.08
N GLY A 4 -54.69 -5.70 -15.47
CA GLY A 4 -56.07 -5.33 -15.32
C GLY A 4 -56.26 -4.47 -14.06
N GLY A 5 -56.96 -3.35 -14.15
CA GLY A 5 -57.36 -2.51 -13.06
C GLY A 5 -58.88 -2.22 -13.12
N THR A 6 -59.45 -1.60 -12.08
CA THR A 6 -60.87 -1.24 -12.02
C THR A 6 -61.31 -0.25 -13.09
N ASN A 7 -60.39 0.50 -13.68
CA ASN A 7 -60.63 1.56 -14.67
C ASN A 7 -60.01 1.29 -16.04
N GLY A 8 -59.58 0.04 -16.34
CA GLY A 8 -59.00 -0.28 -17.64
C GLY A 8 -57.89 -1.31 -17.59
N ILE A 9 -57.24 -1.54 -18.73
CA ILE A 9 -56.15 -2.46 -18.91
C ILE A 9 -54.90 -1.66 -19.23
N SER A 10 -53.82 -1.83 -18.46
CA SER A 10 -52.50 -1.31 -18.79
C SER A 10 -51.68 -2.37 -19.52
N ILE A 11 -51.17 -2.03 -20.71
CA ILE A 11 -50.34 -2.92 -21.53
C ILE A 11 -48.91 -2.44 -21.43
N LEU A 12 -48.02 -3.31 -20.93
CA LEU A 12 -46.61 -3.06 -20.86
C LEU A 12 -45.90 -3.89 -21.93
N PHE A 13 -45.18 -3.26 -22.82
CA PHE A 13 -44.37 -3.89 -23.85
C PHE A 13 -42.90 -4.00 -23.33
N PRO A 14 -42.41 -5.19 -22.93
CA PRO A 14 -41.06 -5.33 -22.38
C PRO A 14 -39.96 -4.88 -23.37
N THR A 15 -40.22 -4.99 -24.67
CA THR A 15 -39.31 -4.56 -25.74
C THR A 15 -39.19 -3.03 -25.88
N GLN A 16 -40.11 -2.29 -25.31
CA GLN A 16 -40.09 -0.80 -25.28
C GLN A 16 -39.58 -0.24 -23.94
N MET A 17 -39.27 -1.09 -22.96
CA MET A 17 -38.57 -0.66 -21.79
C MET A 17 -37.15 -0.27 -22.22
N GLN A 18 -36.99 1.01 -22.54
CA GLN A 18 -35.66 1.57 -22.73
C GLN A 18 -34.94 1.42 -21.41
N ASN A 19 -33.83 0.72 -21.46
CA ASN A 19 -32.88 0.68 -20.37
C ASN A 19 -32.44 2.13 -20.16
N THR A 20 -33.17 2.85 -19.29
CA THR A 20 -32.76 4.19 -18.91
C THR A 20 -31.37 4.05 -18.38
N GLY A 21 -30.37 4.71 -18.98
CA GLY A 21 -28.97 4.61 -18.62
C GLY A 21 -28.70 5.14 -17.21
N PHE A 22 -29.57 4.72 -16.27
CA PHE A 22 -29.42 5.03 -14.86
C PHE A 22 -28.11 4.40 -14.38
N MET A 23 -27.19 5.25 -13.90
CA MET A 23 -25.95 4.82 -13.30
C MET A 23 -26.14 4.83 -11.79
N PRO A 24 -26.09 3.65 -11.13
CA PRO A 24 -26.24 3.55 -9.69
C PRO A 24 -25.11 4.27 -8.96
N THR A 25 -25.39 4.74 -7.76
CA THR A 25 -24.38 5.38 -6.92
C THR A 25 -23.54 4.32 -6.20
N LEU A 26 -22.21 4.47 -6.26
CA LEU A 26 -21.26 3.65 -5.53
C LEU A 26 -20.93 4.32 -4.20
N LEU A 27 -21.08 3.59 -3.10
CA LEU A 27 -20.75 4.04 -1.76
C LEU A 27 -19.73 3.10 -1.12
N LEU A 28 -18.75 3.68 -0.41
CA LEU A 28 -17.84 2.95 0.46
C LEU A 28 -18.55 2.67 1.79
N ASN A 29 -18.78 1.41 2.11
CA ASN A 29 -19.46 0.99 3.34
C ASN A 29 -18.52 0.86 4.52
N GLY A 30 -17.30 0.38 4.27
CA GLY A 30 -16.35 0.11 5.33
C GLY A 30 -15.00 -0.28 4.80
N ILE A 31 -14.04 -0.16 5.70
CA ILE A 31 -12.65 -0.59 5.48
C ILE A 31 -12.30 -1.54 6.59
N ARG A 32 -11.69 -2.67 6.24
CA ARG A 32 -11.16 -3.64 7.20
C ARG A 32 -9.65 -3.79 6.99
N MET A 33 -8.94 -3.87 8.08
CA MET A 33 -7.51 -4.11 8.12
C MET A 33 -7.26 -5.40 8.89
N ASP A 34 -6.65 -6.39 8.27
CA ASP A 34 -6.40 -7.72 8.86
C ASP A 34 -7.65 -8.28 9.59
N ASN A 35 -8.82 -8.20 8.93
CA ASN A 35 -10.15 -8.59 9.44
C ASN A 35 -10.74 -7.70 10.57
N GLN A 36 -10.06 -6.63 10.99
CA GLN A 36 -10.56 -5.68 11.97
C GLN A 36 -11.16 -4.45 11.28
N PRO A 37 -12.34 -3.96 11.70
CA PRO A 37 -12.93 -2.76 11.13
C PRO A 37 -12.10 -1.53 11.47
N VAL A 38 -11.88 -0.67 10.48
CA VAL A 38 -11.18 0.61 10.63
C VAL A 38 -12.20 1.74 10.60
N THR A 39 -12.10 2.68 11.53
CA THR A 39 -12.95 3.87 11.53
C THR A 39 -12.61 4.77 10.35
N MET A 40 -13.61 5.13 9.55
CA MET A 40 -13.43 6.04 8.43
C MET A 40 -13.08 7.44 8.94
N GLN A 41 -11.85 7.86 8.72
CA GLN A 41 -11.39 9.23 8.91
C GLN A 41 -11.16 9.87 7.54
N LYS A 42 -11.00 11.19 7.51
CA LYS A 42 -10.79 11.95 6.27
C LYS A 42 -9.54 11.49 5.48
N GLU A 43 -8.53 11.02 6.20
CA GLU A 43 -7.34 10.36 5.66
C GLU A 43 -7.17 9.03 6.40
N VAL A 44 -7.21 7.94 5.66
CA VAL A 44 -7.04 6.60 6.24
C VAL A 44 -5.56 6.24 6.17
N SER A 45 -4.93 6.03 7.34
CA SER A 45 -3.56 5.53 7.41
C SER A 45 -3.56 4.08 7.90
N PHE A 46 -2.73 3.26 7.28
CA PHE A 46 -2.52 1.88 7.66
C PHE A 46 -1.11 1.69 8.20
N PRO A 47 -0.92 1.04 9.36
CA PRO A 47 0.40 0.78 9.90
C PRO A 47 1.21 -0.12 8.97
N ASN A 48 2.53 0.04 9.02
CA ASN A 48 3.43 -0.83 8.27
C ASN A 48 3.29 -2.29 8.70
N GLY A 49 3.28 -3.20 7.74
CA GLY A 49 3.13 -4.64 7.98
C GLY A 49 1.68 -5.12 7.95
N THR A 50 0.72 -4.25 7.63
CA THR A 50 -0.65 -4.66 7.31
C THR A 50 -0.63 -5.62 6.12
N LYS A 51 -1.18 -6.83 6.32
CA LYS A 51 -1.17 -7.85 5.27
C LYS A 51 -2.33 -7.67 4.30
N ASN A 52 -3.52 -7.41 4.84
CA ASN A 52 -4.76 -7.38 4.06
C ASN A 52 -5.54 -6.11 4.36
N ILE A 53 -5.91 -5.38 3.31
CA ILE A 53 -6.82 -4.24 3.40
C ILE A 53 -8.02 -4.54 2.51
N GLU A 54 -9.19 -4.63 3.09
CA GLU A 54 -10.45 -4.89 2.41
C GLU A 54 -11.30 -3.62 2.38
N PHE A 55 -11.69 -3.20 1.19
CA PHE A 55 -12.64 -2.12 0.96
C PHE A 55 -13.98 -2.73 0.58
N SER A 56 -15.02 -2.47 1.37
CA SER A 56 -16.38 -2.97 1.12
C SER A 56 -17.24 -1.85 0.53
N PHE A 57 -17.96 -2.15 -0.53
CA PHE A 57 -18.78 -1.20 -1.27
C PHE A 57 -20.26 -1.58 -1.30
N SER A 58 -21.11 -0.60 -1.49
CA SER A 58 -22.52 -0.79 -1.86
C SER A 58 -22.82 -0.05 -3.15
N ILE A 59 -23.49 -0.74 -4.05
CA ILE A 59 -24.04 -0.16 -5.27
C ILE A 59 -25.53 0.03 -5.04
N LEU A 60 -26.00 1.29 -5.10
CA LEU A 60 -27.41 1.60 -4.93
C LEU A 60 -28.14 1.45 -6.27
N ASP A 61 -28.30 0.21 -6.71
CA ASP A 61 -29.13 -0.14 -7.85
C ASP A 61 -30.46 -0.70 -7.35
N TYR A 62 -31.56 -0.02 -7.71
CA TYR A 62 -32.92 -0.41 -7.33
C TYR A 62 -33.53 -1.45 -8.27
N ILE A 63 -32.86 -1.76 -9.40
CA ILE A 63 -33.37 -2.70 -10.39
C ILE A 63 -32.83 -4.10 -10.14
N ASP A 64 -31.51 -4.28 -10.25
CA ASP A 64 -30.86 -5.57 -10.03
C ASP A 64 -29.40 -5.38 -9.62
N ASN A 65 -29.18 -5.28 -8.32
CA ASN A 65 -27.83 -5.11 -7.75
C ASN A 65 -26.92 -6.34 -7.96
N SER A 66 -27.49 -7.53 -8.27
CA SER A 66 -26.72 -8.76 -8.47
C SER A 66 -25.92 -8.75 -9.78
N ARG A 67 -26.37 -8.00 -10.77
CA ARG A 67 -25.71 -7.87 -12.08
C ARG A 67 -24.68 -6.75 -12.16
N CYS A 68 -24.65 -5.88 -11.16
CA CYS A 68 -23.69 -4.79 -11.15
C CYS A 68 -22.31 -5.33 -10.81
N GLU A 69 -21.31 -4.94 -11.58
CA GLU A 69 -19.91 -5.32 -11.41
C GLU A 69 -19.07 -4.16 -10.89
N LEU A 70 -17.95 -4.50 -10.24
CA LEU A 70 -16.94 -3.54 -9.82
C LEU A 70 -15.65 -3.75 -10.60
N ALA A 71 -14.98 -2.64 -10.92
CA ALA A 71 -13.62 -2.64 -11.42
C ALA A 71 -12.80 -1.59 -10.68
N TYR A 72 -11.54 -1.89 -10.42
CA TYR A 72 -10.66 -0.98 -9.72
C TYR A 72 -9.31 -0.81 -10.42
N LYS A 73 -8.68 0.34 -10.15
CA LYS A 73 -7.30 0.66 -10.51
C LYS A 73 -6.62 1.21 -9.25
N LEU A 74 -5.45 0.67 -8.91
CA LEU A 74 -4.66 1.14 -7.79
C LEU A 74 -3.42 1.89 -8.31
N GLU A 75 -3.26 3.13 -7.91
CA GLU A 75 -2.10 3.95 -8.23
C GLU A 75 -1.28 4.22 -6.98
N HIS A 76 0.04 4.06 -7.09
CA HIS A 76 1.00 4.37 -6.04
C HIS A 76 1.75 5.66 -6.40
N SER A 77 1.66 6.69 -5.58
CA SER A 77 2.17 8.05 -5.88
C SER A 77 3.68 8.12 -6.15
N ARG A 78 4.46 7.12 -5.72
CA ARG A 78 5.92 7.12 -5.86
C ARG A 78 6.41 6.40 -7.13
N TRP A 79 5.60 5.53 -7.73
CA TRP A 79 6.05 4.62 -8.80
C TRP A 79 5.39 4.89 -10.14
N ASN A 80 4.25 5.54 -10.15
CA ASN A 80 3.58 5.86 -11.40
C ASN A 80 3.99 7.25 -11.88
N GLY A 81 5.12 7.31 -12.56
CA GLY A 81 5.21 8.27 -13.63
C GLY A 81 4.08 7.94 -14.59
N SER A 82 3.03 8.78 -14.56
CA SER A 82 2.04 8.95 -15.62
C SER A 82 1.88 7.75 -16.59
N ASP A 83 1.62 6.55 -16.05
CA ASP A 83 1.15 5.48 -16.90
C ASP A 83 -0.31 5.79 -17.20
N ASN A 84 -0.53 6.44 -18.35
CA ASN A 84 -1.85 6.70 -18.93
C ASN A 84 -2.59 5.41 -19.33
N ASN A 85 -2.25 4.30 -18.70
CA ASN A 85 -2.91 3.03 -18.90
C ASN A 85 -4.15 2.98 -18.02
N ASP A 86 -5.30 3.35 -18.59
CA ASP A 86 -6.64 3.22 -17.98
C ASP A 86 -7.08 1.74 -17.84
N ILE A 87 -6.17 0.87 -17.41
CA ILE A 87 -6.45 -0.54 -17.20
C ILE A 87 -7.07 -0.71 -15.81
N TYR A 88 -8.35 -1.09 -15.80
CA TYR A 88 -9.07 -1.46 -14.59
C TYR A 88 -9.11 -2.98 -14.45
N THR A 89 -8.87 -3.46 -13.24
CA THR A 89 -9.06 -4.88 -12.90
C THR A 89 -10.52 -5.13 -12.54
N ASN A 90 -11.19 -5.97 -13.28
CA ASN A 90 -12.58 -6.35 -13.00
C ASN A 90 -12.64 -7.34 -11.83
N VAL A 91 -13.46 -7.04 -10.83
CA VAL A 91 -13.70 -7.90 -9.63
C VAL A 91 -15.00 -8.69 -9.79
N GLY A 92 -15.76 -8.43 -10.85
CA GLY A 92 -17.06 -9.02 -11.09
C GLY A 92 -18.12 -8.50 -10.12
N SER A 93 -19.06 -9.35 -9.73
CA SER A 93 -20.16 -9.01 -8.84
C SER A 93 -19.78 -8.92 -7.35
N SER A 94 -18.50 -9.18 -7.00
CA SER A 94 -18.01 -8.99 -5.63
C SER A 94 -18.17 -7.52 -5.23
N LYS A 95 -18.64 -7.29 -4.02
CA LYS A 95 -18.80 -5.94 -3.46
C LYS A 95 -17.64 -5.56 -2.54
N SER A 96 -16.55 -6.33 -2.57
CA SER A 96 -15.33 -6.03 -1.83
C SER A 96 -14.09 -6.12 -2.72
N ILE A 97 -13.12 -5.27 -2.43
CA ILE A 97 -11.80 -5.23 -3.06
C ILE A 97 -10.78 -5.53 -1.97
N LEU A 98 -10.03 -6.61 -2.16
CA LEU A 98 -8.96 -7.03 -1.24
C LEU A 98 -7.62 -6.64 -1.82
N LEU A 99 -6.86 -5.85 -1.08
CA LEU A 99 -5.50 -5.44 -1.40
C LEU A 99 -4.54 -6.10 -0.41
N ASN A 100 -3.54 -6.81 -0.93
CA ASN A 100 -2.59 -7.57 -0.14
C ASN A 100 -1.18 -6.97 -0.24
N GLU A 101 -0.43 -7.01 0.86
CA GLU A 101 1.01 -6.73 0.92
C GLU A 101 1.43 -5.43 0.23
N LEU A 102 0.74 -4.33 0.54
CA LEU A 102 1.06 -3.03 -0.02
C LEU A 102 2.39 -2.49 0.53
N LEU A 103 3.19 -1.93 -0.36
CA LEU A 103 4.41 -1.23 0.02
C LEU A 103 4.09 0.10 0.72
N PRO A 104 4.98 0.62 1.58
CA PRO A 104 4.78 1.92 2.20
C PRO A 104 4.68 3.05 1.18
N GLY A 105 3.73 3.96 1.38
CA GLY A 105 3.54 5.12 0.49
C GLY A 105 2.10 5.58 0.40
N HIS A 106 1.86 6.57 -0.46
CA HIS A 106 0.52 7.09 -0.76
C HIS A 106 -0.10 6.34 -1.92
N TYR A 107 -1.35 5.96 -1.77
CA TYR A 107 -2.13 5.24 -2.75
C TYR A 107 -3.42 5.96 -3.10
N GLN A 108 -3.82 5.83 -4.36
CA GLN A 108 -5.14 6.24 -4.85
C GLN A 108 -5.83 5.03 -5.46
N LEU A 109 -6.94 4.64 -4.88
CA LEU A 109 -7.81 3.57 -5.36
C LEU A 109 -8.96 4.19 -6.15
N TYR A 110 -8.97 3.92 -7.44
CA TYR A 110 -10.06 4.32 -8.35
C TYR A 110 -10.99 3.15 -8.52
N VAL A 111 -12.26 3.33 -8.19
CA VAL A 111 -13.28 2.28 -8.30
C VAL A 111 -14.39 2.73 -9.23
N LYS A 112 -14.71 1.91 -10.21
CA LYS A 112 -15.85 2.08 -11.12
C LYS A 112 -16.86 0.98 -10.89
N GLN A 113 -18.13 1.29 -11.07
CA GLN A 113 -19.22 0.33 -11.08
C GLN A 113 -19.84 0.25 -12.46
N SER A 114 -20.43 -0.90 -12.77
CA SER A 114 -21.37 -1.02 -13.88
C SER A 114 -22.82 -0.95 -13.36
N ASN A 115 -23.76 -0.66 -14.26
CA ASN A 115 -25.17 -0.85 -14.02
C ASN A 115 -25.62 -2.27 -14.41
N SER A 116 -26.89 -2.61 -14.20
CA SER A 116 -27.50 -3.90 -14.58
C SER A 116 -27.46 -4.19 -16.10
N ALA A 117 -27.18 -3.19 -16.93
CA ALA A 117 -26.97 -3.29 -18.37
C ALA A 117 -25.50 -3.41 -18.79
N HIS A 118 -24.58 -3.65 -17.82
CA HIS A 118 -23.14 -3.71 -18.02
C HIS A 118 -22.48 -2.44 -18.61
N GLN A 119 -23.11 -1.29 -18.40
CA GLN A 119 -22.51 -0.01 -18.77
C GLN A 119 -21.68 0.51 -17.58
N TRP A 120 -20.44 0.87 -17.85
CA TRP A 120 -19.51 1.36 -16.84
C TRP A 120 -19.67 2.85 -16.55
N SER A 121 -19.52 3.22 -15.29
CA SER A 121 -19.48 4.62 -14.87
C SER A 121 -18.31 5.37 -15.51
N SER A 122 -18.58 6.57 -16.01
CA SER A 122 -17.53 7.45 -16.54
C SER A 122 -16.72 8.13 -15.44
N LYS A 123 -17.27 8.28 -14.23
CA LYS A 123 -16.59 8.90 -13.09
C LYS A 123 -16.24 7.82 -12.05
N PRO A 124 -14.96 7.59 -11.75
CA PRO A 124 -14.56 6.68 -10.68
C PRO A 124 -14.78 7.31 -9.30
N LEU A 125 -15.06 6.48 -8.31
CA LEU A 125 -14.90 6.84 -6.91
C LEU A 125 -13.41 6.77 -6.57
N VAL A 126 -12.83 7.85 -6.02
CA VAL A 126 -11.42 7.94 -5.68
C VAL A 126 -11.25 7.89 -4.15
N ILE A 127 -10.49 6.94 -3.67
CA ILE A 127 -10.18 6.78 -2.26
C ILE A 127 -8.67 6.92 -2.09
N SER A 128 -8.24 7.95 -1.35
CA SER A 128 -6.83 8.16 -1.03
C SER A 128 -6.52 7.58 0.34
N PHE A 129 -5.44 6.83 0.44
CA PHE A 129 -4.96 6.29 1.71
C PHE A 129 -3.44 6.20 1.74
N TYR A 130 -2.89 6.05 2.93
CA TYR A 130 -1.45 6.02 3.18
C TYR A 130 -1.06 4.77 3.95
N VAL A 131 0.01 4.09 3.49
CA VAL A 131 0.65 2.99 4.21
C VAL A 131 1.94 3.49 4.83
N GLU A 132 2.06 3.37 6.16
CA GLU A 132 3.18 3.92 6.93
C GLU A 132 4.50 3.22 6.61
N TYR A 133 5.59 3.99 6.63
CA TYR A 133 6.94 3.44 6.53
C TYR A 133 7.34 2.72 7.81
N PRO A 134 8.11 1.62 7.71
CA PRO A 134 8.64 0.95 8.89
C PRO A 134 9.53 1.90 9.69
N LEU A 135 9.53 1.75 11.02
CA LEU A 135 10.33 2.56 11.92
C LEU A 135 11.82 2.53 11.60
N TRP A 136 12.30 1.44 11.03
CA TRP A 136 13.69 1.22 10.61
C TRP A 136 14.12 2.08 9.41
N GLY A 137 13.19 2.52 8.58
CA GLY A 137 13.45 3.40 7.43
C GLY A 137 13.40 4.89 7.75
N ARG A 138 13.15 5.26 9.00
CA ARG A 138 13.15 6.68 9.40
C ARG A 138 14.57 7.22 9.45
N TRP A 139 14.74 8.48 9.09
CA TRP A 139 16.06 9.14 8.98
C TRP A 139 16.94 9.01 10.24
N TRP A 140 16.37 8.96 11.44
CA TRP A 140 17.10 8.77 12.68
C TRP A 140 17.73 7.36 12.80
N ALA A 141 17.13 6.32 12.23
CA ALA A 141 17.68 4.98 12.22
C ALA A 141 18.97 4.92 11.38
N ILE A 142 18.99 5.63 10.24
CA ILE A 142 20.18 5.75 9.38
C ILE A 142 21.33 6.40 10.15
N THR A 143 21.08 7.44 10.94
CA THR A 143 22.12 8.09 11.75
C THR A 143 22.68 7.16 12.81
N ILE A 144 21.83 6.34 13.45
CA ILE A 144 22.29 5.33 14.41
C ILE A 144 23.17 4.27 13.73
N TYR A 145 22.77 3.77 12.56
CA TYR A 145 23.60 2.82 11.82
C TYR A 145 24.98 3.38 11.45
N LEU A 146 25.03 4.62 10.99
CA LEU A 146 26.29 5.29 10.68
C LEU A 146 27.18 5.46 11.93
N LEU A 147 26.60 5.81 13.07
CA LEU A 147 27.34 5.92 14.34
C LEU A 147 27.91 4.56 14.80
N VAL A 148 27.12 3.50 14.67
CA VAL A 148 27.57 2.14 15.02
C VAL A 148 28.72 1.71 14.10
N ILE A 149 28.61 1.94 12.81
CA ILE A 149 29.67 1.64 11.83
C ILE A 149 30.95 2.44 12.14
N ALA A 150 30.83 3.74 12.39
CA ALA A 150 31.95 4.61 12.74
C ALA A 150 32.63 4.16 14.05
N PHE A 151 31.86 3.77 15.05
CA PHE A 151 32.37 3.23 16.30
C PHE A 151 33.13 1.92 16.09
N PHE A 152 32.59 1.03 15.24
CA PHE A 152 33.25 -0.24 14.92
C PHE A 152 34.59 -0.03 14.19
N ILE A 153 34.62 0.85 13.18
CA ILE A 153 35.85 1.20 12.46
C ILE A 153 36.89 1.79 13.43
N ARG A 154 36.46 2.71 14.30
CA ARG A 154 37.35 3.31 15.30
C ARG A 154 37.89 2.28 16.29
N SER A 155 37.08 1.31 16.69
CA SER A 155 37.49 0.20 17.60
C SER A 155 38.55 -0.66 16.94
N VAL A 156 38.32 -1.09 15.71
CA VAL A 156 39.32 -1.89 14.96
C VAL A 156 40.63 -1.12 14.78
N TYR A 157 40.53 0.18 14.47
CA TYR A 157 41.72 1.02 14.33
C TYR A 157 42.51 1.16 15.64
N ARG A 158 41.83 1.30 16.79
CA ARG A 158 42.49 1.32 18.12
C ARG A 158 43.20 -0.01 18.44
N VAL A 159 42.59 -1.14 18.11
CA VAL A 159 43.18 -2.46 18.36
C VAL A 159 44.43 -2.67 17.48
N LYS A 160 44.37 -2.32 16.20
CA LYS A 160 45.52 -2.38 15.29
C LYS A 160 46.66 -1.48 15.76
N LYS A 161 46.38 -0.22 16.16
CA LYS A 161 47.40 0.72 16.65
C LYS A 161 48.07 0.18 17.94
N ARG A 162 47.31 -0.42 18.85
CA ARG A 162 47.89 -1.03 20.08
C ARG A 162 48.75 -2.23 19.78
N ARG A 163 48.45 -3.04 18.77
CA ARG A 163 49.28 -4.18 18.35
C ARG A 163 50.61 -3.72 17.74
N LEU A 164 50.58 -2.69 16.87
CA LEU A 164 51.82 -2.15 16.31
C LEU A 164 52.74 -1.57 17.39
N GLN A 165 52.21 -0.84 18.37
CA GLN A 165 52.99 -0.23 19.43
C GLN A 165 53.66 -1.30 20.35
N ARG A 166 53.04 -2.46 20.53
CA ARG A 166 53.64 -3.58 21.30
C ARG A 166 54.81 -4.20 20.54
N HIS A 167 54.71 -4.36 19.21
CA HIS A 167 55.83 -4.85 18.42
C HIS A 167 57.06 -3.95 18.49
N HIS A 168 56.90 -2.67 18.35
CA HIS A 168 58.01 -1.70 18.43
C HIS A 168 58.66 -1.64 19.81
N ARG A 169 57.94 -1.83 20.91
CA ARG A 169 58.55 -1.93 22.25
C ARG A 169 59.45 -3.14 22.40
N HIS A 170 59.01 -4.29 21.95
CA HIS A 170 59.82 -5.51 22.03
C HIS A 170 61.08 -5.47 21.15
N GLU A 171 61.07 -4.75 20.05
CA GLU A 171 62.27 -4.57 19.22
C GLU A 171 63.27 -3.62 19.88
N MET A 172 62.81 -2.54 20.49
CA MET A 172 63.68 -1.63 21.23
C MET A 172 64.29 -2.22 22.47
N GLU A 173 63.54 -3.05 23.20
CA GLU A 173 64.09 -3.79 24.37
C GLU A 173 65.16 -4.80 23.95
N ARG A 174 64.97 -5.52 22.84
CA ARG A 174 65.96 -6.44 22.29
C ARG A 174 67.23 -5.73 21.79
N GLN A 175 67.10 -4.56 21.17
CA GLN A 175 68.25 -3.75 20.75
C GLN A 175 69.03 -3.20 21.94
N SER A 176 68.38 -2.76 23.00
CA SER A 176 69.05 -2.24 24.19
C SER A 176 69.76 -3.37 24.99
N GLN A 177 69.27 -4.60 24.95
CA GLN A 177 69.97 -5.75 25.53
C GLN A 177 71.23 -6.12 24.72
N ARG A 178 71.19 -6.18 23.41
CA ARG A 178 72.39 -6.45 22.56
C ARG A 178 73.49 -5.39 22.74
N ASN A 179 73.12 -4.13 22.80
CA ASN A 179 74.07 -3.03 23.05
C ASN A 179 74.73 -3.07 24.45
N ARG A 180 74.10 -3.74 25.42
CA ARG A 180 74.76 -3.98 26.78
C ARG A 180 75.69 -5.14 26.78
N GLU A 181 75.44 -6.14 25.92
CA GLU A 181 76.34 -7.33 25.80
C GLU A 181 77.63 -7.02 25.04
N ASP A 182 77.59 -6.05 24.08
CA ASP A 182 78.72 -5.63 23.25
C ASP A 182 79.70 -4.68 24.00
N ILE A 183 79.42 -4.25 25.25
CA ILE A 183 80.25 -3.33 26.07
C ILE A 183 81.00 -4.07 27.16
N HIS A 184 80.92 -5.38 27.30
CA HIS A 184 81.70 -6.22 28.23
C HIS A 184 82.59 -7.16 27.47
#